data_b08ac00e60cdb87c012953c2a139d243
#
_entry.id   b08ac00e60cdb87c012953c2a139d243
#
_cell.length_a   1.000
_cell.length_b   1.000
_cell.length_c   1.000
_cell.angle_alpha   90.00
_cell.angle_beta   90.00
_cell.angle_gamma   90.00
#
_symmetry.space_group_name_H-M   'P 1'
#
loop_
_entity.id
_entity.type
_entity.pdbx_description
1 polymer ?
#
loop_
_entity_poly.entity_id
_entity_poly.type
_entity_poly.pdbx_seq_one_letter_code
_entity_poly.pdbx_strand_id
1 'polypeptide(L)'
;RFGGRVRFFISGSAALNQDISRWFDAMGMQIAEGYGMTESSAASTVNRIVAYKNGTVGWPLPGMEFRIAEDGEVLMRGPGVMAGYHNNPAATAEALDADGWLHTGDIGEIDDRGFLKLTDRKKDLFKTSNGKYVAPSNIESTFKGLCPYVSQLLVHGNDRNFVSALVTLDPEAIVGWAAANGMEGKSYA
;
A
#
# COMPACT_ATOMS: atom_id res chain seq x y z
N ARG A 1 26.49 -4.59 5.38
CA ARG A 1 27.17 -3.47 4.70
C ARG A 1 26.79 -3.48 3.23
N PHE A 2 26.28 -2.35 2.70
CA PHE A 2 25.85 -2.21 1.31
C PHE A 2 26.96 -1.68 0.40
N GLY A 3 28.22 -2.00 0.66
CA GLY A 3 29.38 -1.63 -0.15
C GLY A 3 29.74 -0.15 -0.18
N GLY A 4 29.09 0.70 0.64
CA GLY A 4 29.43 2.14 0.81
C GLY A 4 29.00 3.05 -0.38
N ARG A 5 28.28 2.52 -1.39
CA ARG A 5 27.86 3.29 -2.58
C ARG A 5 26.35 3.53 -2.64
N VAL A 6 25.54 2.79 -1.88
CA VAL A 6 24.10 2.99 -1.83
C VAL A 6 23.82 4.30 -1.09
N ARG A 7 23.00 5.17 -1.68
CA ARG A 7 22.60 6.47 -1.13
C ARG A 7 21.20 6.44 -0.54
N PHE A 8 20.31 5.69 -1.13
CA PHE A 8 18.92 5.52 -0.71
C PHE A 8 18.33 4.27 -1.35
N PHE A 9 17.20 3.84 -0.85
CA PHE A 9 16.39 2.75 -1.42
C PHE A 9 15.09 3.31 -1.97
N ILE A 10 14.47 2.59 -2.89
CA ILE A 10 13.13 2.90 -3.39
C ILE A 10 12.24 1.70 -3.08
N SER A 11 11.06 1.98 -2.55
CA SER A 11 9.99 1.01 -2.36
C SER A 11 8.74 1.47 -3.12
N GLY A 12 8.03 0.53 -3.73
CA GLY A 12 6.79 0.79 -4.47
C GLY A 12 6.01 -0.50 -4.68
N SER A 13 4.92 -0.42 -5.45
CA SER A 13 3.99 -1.53 -5.77
C SER A 13 3.16 -2.05 -4.59
N ALA A 14 3.58 -1.85 -3.36
CA ALA A 14 2.83 -2.19 -2.15
C ALA A 14 3.18 -1.21 -1.03
N ALA A 15 2.27 -1.07 -0.06
CA ALA A 15 2.52 -0.24 1.11
C ALA A 15 3.68 -0.81 1.94
N LEU A 16 4.66 0.04 2.25
CA LEU A 16 5.76 -0.31 3.15
C LEU A 16 5.28 -0.18 4.60
N ASN A 17 5.62 -1.16 5.44
CA ASN A 17 5.37 -1.04 6.86
C ASN A 17 6.15 0.14 7.44
N GLN A 18 5.45 1.05 8.11
CA GLN A 18 6.03 2.31 8.59
C GLN A 18 7.11 2.13 9.66
N ASP A 19 7.00 1.09 10.49
CA ASP A 19 8.00 0.84 11.54
C ASP A 19 9.30 0.33 10.93
N ILE A 20 9.21 -0.48 9.87
CA ILE A 20 10.37 -0.88 9.07
C ILE A 20 11.00 0.35 8.42
N SER A 21 10.21 1.21 7.79
CA SER A 21 10.71 2.44 7.17
C SER A 21 11.44 3.35 8.19
N ARG A 22 10.83 3.56 9.36
CA ARG A 22 11.43 4.35 10.47
C ARG A 22 12.70 3.71 11.02
N TRP A 23 12.73 2.39 11.11
CA TRP A 23 13.92 1.68 11.58
C TRP A 23 15.10 1.87 10.62
N PHE A 24 14.88 1.76 9.31
CA PHE A 24 15.91 2.05 8.31
C PHE A 24 16.34 3.53 8.33
N ASP A 25 15.39 4.44 8.47
CA ASP A 25 15.66 5.88 8.56
C ASP A 25 16.52 6.22 9.79
N ALA A 26 16.23 5.62 10.95
CA ALA A 26 17.04 5.76 12.17
C ALA A 26 18.49 5.26 12.00
N MET A 27 18.74 4.35 11.07
CA MET A 27 20.08 3.89 10.70
C MET A 27 20.74 4.74 9.60
N GLY A 28 20.12 5.84 9.19
CA GLY A 28 20.59 6.70 8.11
C GLY A 28 20.39 6.10 6.70
N MET A 29 19.48 5.16 6.55
CA MET A 29 19.17 4.49 5.28
C MET A 29 17.75 4.85 4.85
N GLN A 30 17.59 5.92 4.08
CA GLN A 30 16.27 6.34 3.59
C GLN A 30 15.69 5.38 2.57
N ILE A 31 14.40 5.04 2.77
CA ILE A 31 13.61 4.28 1.80
C ILE A 31 12.57 5.25 1.22
N ALA A 32 12.80 5.73 0.01
CA ALA A 32 11.86 6.60 -0.70
C ALA A 32 10.70 5.77 -1.22
N GLU A 33 9.52 5.97 -0.67
CA GLU A 33 8.30 5.35 -1.19
C GLU A 33 7.80 6.12 -2.41
N GLY A 34 7.35 5.39 -3.43
CA GLY A 34 6.70 5.92 -4.62
C GLY A 34 5.41 5.18 -4.91
N TYR A 35 4.49 5.87 -5.57
CA TYR A 35 3.20 5.33 -5.98
C TYR A 35 2.96 5.58 -7.46
N GLY A 36 2.31 4.62 -8.06
CA GLY A 36 1.83 4.64 -9.42
C GLY A 36 1.30 3.27 -9.82
N MET A 37 0.84 3.18 -11.04
CA MET A 37 0.18 1.99 -11.57
C MET A 37 0.50 1.85 -13.05
N THR A 38 0.16 0.73 -13.65
CA THR A 38 0.36 0.47 -15.08
C THR A 38 -0.29 1.55 -15.94
N GLU A 39 -1.48 1.98 -15.56
CA GLU A 39 -2.28 3.02 -16.21
C GLU A 39 -1.65 4.42 -16.14
N SER A 40 -0.66 4.60 -15.27
CA SER A 40 0.09 5.86 -15.14
C SER A 40 1.59 5.71 -15.51
N SER A 41 1.95 4.68 -16.27
CA SER A 41 3.32 4.43 -16.75
C SER A 41 4.34 4.26 -15.61
N ALA A 42 3.99 3.54 -14.58
CA ALA A 42 4.73 3.22 -13.36
C ALA A 42 4.61 4.33 -12.29
N ALA A 43 5.69 5.05 -11.95
CA ALA A 43 5.65 6.01 -10.84
C ALA A 43 4.99 7.32 -11.24
N SER A 44 4.09 7.82 -10.40
CA SER A 44 3.41 9.12 -10.54
C SER A 44 3.70 10.05 -9.37
N THR A 45 4.06 9.49 -8.20
CA THR A 45 4.60 10.21 -7.04
C THR A 45 5.87 9.55 -6.54
N VAL A 46 6.67 10.30 -5.80
CA VAL A 46 7.84 9.77 -5.09
C VAL A 46 8.21 10.65 -3.91
N ASN A 47 8.60 10.04 -2.79
CA ASN A 47 9.31 10.72 -1.74
C ASN A 47 10.70 11.13 -2.22
N ARG A 48 11.03 12.40 -2.08
CA ARG A 48 12.34 12.94 -2.46
C ARG A 48 13.26 12.94 -1.25
N ILE A 49 14.54 12.66 -1.44
CA ILE A 49 15.53 12.65 -0.34
C ILE A 49 15.53 13.98 0.43
N VAL A 50 15.34 15.10 -0.28
CA VAL A 50 15.31 16.46 0.30
C VAL A 50 13.95 16.90 0.82
N ALA A 51 12.90 16.14 0.54
CA ALA A 51 11.52 16.39 0.95
C ALA A 51 10.83 15.05 1.19
N TYR A 52 11.13 14.47 2.34
CA TYR A 52 10.74 13.12 2.71
C TYR A 52 9.76 13.16 3.88
N LYS A 53 8.74 12.32 3.83
CA LYS A 53 7.79 12.11 4.91
C LYS A 53 7.40 10.64 5.00
N ASN A 54 7.81 9.97 6.07
CA ASN A 54 7.45 8.57 6.36
C ASN A 54 5.93 8.38 6.33
N GLY A 55 5.48 7.25 5.77
CA GLY A 55 4.08 6.90 5.66
C GLY A 55 3.32 7.65 4.58
N THR A 56 4.05 8.30 3.67
CA THR A 56 3.49 8.93 2.45
C THR A 56 4.23 8.40 1.23
N VAL A 57 3.60 8.52 0.08
CA VAL A 57 4.21 8.20 -1.22
C VAL A 57 4.82 9.43 -1.91
N GLY A 58 4.96 10.53 -1.15
CA GLY A 58 5.65 11.73 -1.60
C GLY A 58 4.79 12.68 -2.41
N TRP A 59 5.47 13.45 -3.26
CA TRP A 59 4.87 14.47 -4.12
C TRP A 59 4.70 13.98 -5.55
N PRO A 60 3.78 14.59 -6.32
CA PRO A 60 3.66 14.35 -7.75
C PRO A 60 4.99 14.51 -8.47
N LEU A 61 5.25 13.65 -9.45
CA LEU A 61 6.31 13.86 -10.41
C LEU A 61 6.01 15.08 -11.31
N PRO A 62 7.02 15.73 -11.90
CA PRO A 62 6.80 16.88 -12.75
C PRO A 62 5.77 16.61 -13.86
N GLY A 63 4.76 17.46 -13.96
CA GLY A 63 3.67 17.33 -14.93
C GLY A 63 2.52 16.43 -14.49
N MET A 64 2.62 15.71 -13.36
CA MET A 64 1.52 14.96 -12.78
C MET A 64 0.73 15.83 -11.80
N GLU A 65 -0.59 15.70 -11.83
CA GLU A 65 -1.53 16.35 -10.92
C GLU A 65 -2.31 15.30 -10.16
N PHE A 66 -2.65 15.61 -8.90
CA PHE A 66 -3.44 14.74 -8.03
C PHE A 66 -4.53 15.56 -7.36
N ARG A 67 -5.69 14.94 -7.19
CA ARG A 67 -6.77 15.45 -6.34
C ARG A 67 -7.45 14.28 -5.63
N ILE A 68 -8.14 14.60 -4.54
CA ILE A 68 -8.98 13.63 -3.82
C ILE A 68 -10.44 13.92 -4.21
N ALA A 69 -11.15 12.90 -4.66
CA ALA A 69 -12.58 12.98 -4.95
C ALA A 69 -13.40 13.04 -3.65
N GLU A 70 -14.69 13.34 -3.74
CA GLU A 70 -15.58 13.44 -2.57
C GLU A 70 -15.68 12.14 -1.76
N ASP A 71 -15.52 11.00 -2.41
CA ASP A 71 -15.53 9.68 -1.78
C ASP A 71 -14.14 9.24 -1.26
N GLY A 72 -13.14 10.11 -1.34
CA GLY A 72 -11.78 9.86 -0.90
C GLY A 72 -10.89 9.18 -1.95
N GLU A 73 -11.41 8.91 -3.16
CA GLU A 73 -10.60 8.33 -4.23
C GLU A 73 -9.50 9.28 -4.70
N VAL A 74 -8.31 8.74 -4.88
CA VAL A 74 -7.19 9.45 -5.48
C VAL A 74 -7.41 9.50 -7.00
N LEU A 75 -7.46 10.69 -7.55
CA LEU A 75 -7.49 10.94 -8.98
C LEU A 75 -6.16 11.50 -9.45
N MET A 76 -5.70 11.07 -10.62
CA MET A 76 -4.45 11.58 -11.18
C MET A 76 -4.60 11.99 -12.65
N ARG A 77 -3.85 13.01 -13.07
CA ARG A 77 -3.80 13.50 -14.44
C ARG A 77 -2.37 13.89 -14.81
N GLY A 78 -2.00 13.70 -16.05
CA GLY A 78 -0.71 14.14 -16.57
C GLY A 78 -0.18 13.27 -17.70
N PRO A 79 1.04 13.57 -18.19
CA PRO A 79 1.59 12.91 -19.37
C PRO A 79 1.90 11.42 -19.18
N GLY A 80 1.97 10.95 -17.92
CA GLY A 80 2.16 9.52 -17.62
C GLY A 80 0.88 8.69 -17.72
N VAL A 81 -0.31 9.33 -17.74
CA VAL A 81 -1.59 8.62 -17.78
C VAL A 81 -1.81 8.02 -19.17
N MET A 82 -2.26 6.77 -19.19
CA MET A 82 -2.53 6.02 -20.43
C MET A 82 -3.58 6.71 -21.31
N ALA A 83 -3.52 6.46 -22.61
CA ALA A 83 -4.58 6.88 -23.54
C ALA A 83 -5.87 6.03 -23.43
N GLY A 84 -5.78 4.85 -22.86
CA GLY A 84 -6.88 3.92 -22.64
C GLY A 84 -6.48 2.45 -22.73
N TYR A 85 -7.43 1.58 -22.44
CA TYR A 85 -7.25 0.13 -22.59
C TYR A 85 -7.42 -0.31 -24.03
N HIS A 86 -6.52 -1.17 -24.50
CA HIS A 86 -6.56 -1.68 -25.87
C HIS A 86 -7.86 -2.44 -26.16
N ASN A 87 -8.56 -2.04 -27.22
CA ASN A 87 -9.85 -2.60 -27.66
C ASN A 87 -10.93 -2.70 -26.56
N ASN A 88 -10.85 -1.85 -25.52
CA ASN A 88 -11.83 -1.83 -24.44
C ASN A 88 -12.27 -0.39 -24.09
N PRO A 89 -13.10 0.23 -24.96
CA PRO A 89 -13.56 1.61 -24.73
C PRO A 89 -14.45 1.74 -23.50
N ALA A 90 -15.18 0.70 -23.11
CA ALA A 90 -16.03 0.73 -21.93
C ALA A 90 -15.20 0.85 -20.66
N ALA A 91 -14.19 0.00 -20.48
CA ALA A 91 -13.28 0.09 -19.32
C ALA A 91 -12.45 1.41 -19.36
N THR A 92 -12.13 1.91 -20.54
CA THR A 92 -11.45 3.21 -20.67
C THR A 92 -12.33 4.35 -20.16
N ALA A 93 -13.61 4.38 -20.54
CA ALA A 93 -14.55 5.41 -20.09
C ALA A 93 -14.88 5.30 -18.59
N GLU A 94 -14.76 4.12 -17.99
CA GLU A 94 -14.87 3.91 -16.54
C GLU A 94 -13.64 4.44 -15.79
N ALA A 95 -12.45 4.24 -16.37
CA ALA A 95 -11.19 4.61 -15.73
C ALA A 95 -10.78 6.08 -15.96
N LEU A 96 -11.13 6.67 -17.09
CA LEU A 96 -10.77 8.04 -17.47
C LEU A 96 -12.03 8.90 -17.63
N ASP A 97 -12.11 9.98 -16.86
CA ASP A 97 -13.18 10.96 -17.03
C ASP A 97 -12.94 11.88 -18.23
N ALA A 98 -13.97 12.70 -18.57
CA ALA A 98 -13.94 13.61 -19.71
C ALA A 98 -12.87 14.71 -19.59
N ASP A 99 -12.41 15.03 -18.38
CA ASP A 99 -11.38 16.02 -18.09
C ASP A 99 -9.97 15.40 -18.05
N GLY A 100 -9.85 14.10 -18.34
CA GLY A 100 -8.59 13.36 -18.39
C GLY A 100 -8.05 12.92 -17.02
N TRP A 101 -8.90 12.88 -15.99
CA TRP A 101 -8.53 12.31 -14.71
C TRP A 101 -8.69 10.79 -14.72
N LEU A 102 -7.63 10.11 -14.31
CA LEU A 102 -7.63 8.67 -14.08
C LEU A 102 -8.17 8.39 -12.68
N HIS A 103 -9.23 7.59 -12.61
CA HIS A 103 -9.77 7.00 -11.40
C HIS A 103 -8.91 5.82 -10.98
N THR A 104 -8.13 5.99 -9.90
CA THR A 104 -7.12 4.99 -9.53
C THR A 104 -7.69 3.78 -8.81
N GLY A 105 -8.87 3.92 -8.22
CA GLY A 105 -9.43 2.94 -7.30
C GLY A 105 -8.72 2.86 -5.95
N ASP A 106 -7.77 3.75 -5.67
CA ASP A 106 -7.08 3.86 -4.40
C ASP A 106 -7.65 5.03 -3.59
N ILE A 107 -7.75 4.87 -2.28
CA ILE A 107 -8.21 5.90 -1.34
C ILE A 107 -7.00 6.55 -0.68
N GLY A 108 -7.06 7.85 -0.51
CA GLY A 108 -5.94 8.58 0.08
C GLY A 108 -6.29 9.99 0.54
N GLU A 109 -5.29 10.65 1.04
CA GLU A 109 -5.35 12.04 1.51
C GLU A 109 -4.10 12.81 1.08
N ILE A 110 -4.25 14.09 0.82
CA ILE A 110 -3.14 15.01 0.54
C ILE A 110 -3.05 15.96 1.72
N ASP A 111 -1.90 16.02 2.36
CA ASP A 111 -1.69 16.90 3.49
C ASP A 111 -1.46 18.37 3.06
N ASP A 112 -1.39 19.28 4.05
CA ASP A 112 -1.15 20.73 3.87
C ASP A 112 0.19 21.05 3.19
N ARG A 113 1.13 20.11 3.18
CA ARG A 113 2.44 20.20 2.52
C ARG A 113 2.45 19.53 1.14
N GLY A 114 1.32 18.99 0.69
CA GLY A 114 1.16 18.33 -0.62
C GLY A 114 1.64 16.89 -0.69
N PHE A 115 1.94 16.23 0.45
CA PHE A 115 2.30 14.81 0.47
C PHE A 115 1.04 13.95 0.32
N LEU A 116 1.08 13.05 -0.66
CA LEU A 116 0.04 12.03 -0.84
C LEU A 116 0.30 10.86 0.12
N LYS A 117 -0.75 10.49 0.86
CA LYS A 117 -0.79 9.29 1.68
C LYS A 117 -1.92 8.40 1.18
N LEU A 118 -1.60 7.15 0.87
CA LEU A 118 -2.59 6.13 0.54
C LEU A 118 -3.06 5.48 1.84
N THR A 119 -4.35 5.26 1.93
CA THR A 119 -4.97 4.64 3.11
C THR A 119 -5.53 3.28 2.82
N ASP A 120 -6.08 3.06 1.62
CA ASP A 120 -6.63 1.75 1.21
C ASP A 120 -6.90 1.68 -0.30
N ARG A 121 -7.46 0.55 -0.74
CA ARG A 121 -8.06 0.37 -2.06
C ARG A 121 -9.58 0.41 -1.99
N LYS A 122 -10.21 1.18 -2.86
CA LYS A 122 -11.66 1.34 -2.92
C LYS A 122 -12.39 -0.01 -3.10
N LYS A 123 -11.83 -0.92 -3.90
CA LYS A 123 -12.37 -2.26 -4.14
C LYS A 123 -12.20 -3.21 -2.95
N ASP A 124 -11.22 -2.96 -2.10
CA ASP A 124 -10.91 -3.80 -0.96
C ASP A 124 -11.65 -3.34 0.30
N LEU A 125 -12.11 -2.08 0.32
CA LEU A 125 -12.99 -1.59 1.39
C LEU A 125 -14.31 -2.39 1.40
N PHE A 126 -14.63 -2.95 2.54
CA PHE A 126 -15.93 -3.56 2.73
C PHE A 126 -16.69 -2.95 3.91
N LYS A 127 -17.99 -3.16 3.91
CA LYS A 127 -18.87 -2.66 4.95
C LYS A 127 -19.44 -3.83 5.75
N THR A 128 -19.28 -3.77 7.06
CA THR A 128 -19.95 -4.75 7.94
C THR A 128 -21.46 -4.53 7.96
N SER A 129 -22.25 -5.53 8.36
CA SER A 129 -23.70 -5.41 8.50
C SER A 129 -24.12 -4.27 9.44
N ASN A 130 -23.26 -3.87 10.37
CA ASN A 130 -23.47 -2.74 11.28
C ASN A 130 -23.14 -1.38 10.64
N GLY A 131 -22.82 -1.35 9.34
CA GLY A 131 -22.53 -0.13 8.61
C GLY A 131 -21.11 0.43 8.77
N LYS A 132 -20.20 -0.28 9.43
CA LYS A 132 -18.83 0.15 9.65
C LYS A 132 -17.95 -0.23 8.46
N TYR A 133 -17.26 0.76 7.88
CA TYR A 133 -16.25 0.52 6.86
C TYR A 133 -14.99 -0.09 7.48
N VAL A 134 -14.44 -1.06 6.80
CA VAL A 134 -13.22 -1.78 7.17
C VAL A 134 -12.24 -1.75 6.01
N ALA A 135 -11.00 -1.46 6.33
CA ALA A 135 -9.84 -1.42 5.47
C ALA A 135 -8.98 -2.68 5.69
N PRO A 136 -9.17 -3.77 4.91
CA PRO A 136 -8.48 -5.05 5.13
C PRO A 136 -6.98 -4.92 5.08
N SER A 137 -6.46 -4.27 4.03
CA SER A 137 -5.03 -4.13 3.77
C SER A 137 -4.29 -3.47 4.95
N ASN A 138 -4.94 -2.52 5.62
CA ASN A 138 -4.37 -1.83 6.77
C ASN A 138 -4.27 -2.75 8.00
N ILE A 139 -5.29 -3.57 8.23
CA ILE A 139 -5.29 -4.57 9.30
C ILE A 139 -4.23 -5.63 9.02
N GLU A 140 -4.18 -6.13 7.79
CA GLU A 140 -3.27 -7.18 7.34
C GLU A 140 -1.80 -6.74 7.47
N SER A 141 -1.46 -5.54 7.00
CA SER A 141 -0.10 -5.00 7.08
C SER A 141 0.33 -4.71 8.52
N THR A 142 -0.57 -4.17 9.33
CA THR A 142 -0.32 -3.91 10.75
C THR A 142 -0.08 -5.21 11.50
N PHE A 143 -0.94 -6.20 11.30
CA PHE A 143 -0.80 -7.49 11.99
C PHE A 143 0.50 -8.23 11.61
N LYS A 144 0.85 -8.26 10.32
CA LYS A 144 2.12 -8.83 9.85
C LYS A 144 3.33 -8.13 10.47
N GLY A 145 3.27 -6.82 10.66
CA GLY A 145 4.32 -6.05 11.34
C GLY A 145 4.47 -6.39 12.82
N LEU A 146 3.39 -6.79 13.48
CA LEU A 146 3.37 -7.12 14.91
C LEU A 146 3.66 -8.60 15.21
N CYS A 147 3.41 -9.50 14.26
CA CYS A 147 3.52 -10.94 14.46
C CYS A 147 4.46 -11.59 13.44
N PRO A 148 5.72 -11.86 13.80
CA PRO A 148 6.73 -12.42 12.88
C PRO A 148 6.44 -13.88 12.49
N TYR A 149 5.47 -14.52 13.13
CA TYR A 149 5.09 -15.91 12.85
C TYR A 149 4.02 -16.04 11.77
N VAL A 150 3.48 -14.92 11.27
CA VAL A 150 2.43 -14.89 10.25
C VAL A 150 3.05 -14.63 8.88
N SER A 151 2.83 -15.58 7.94
CA SER A 151 3.20 -15.44 6.53
C SER A 151 2.17 -14.62 5.77
N GLN A 152 0.89 -15.06 5.82
CA GLN A 152 -0.21 -14.37 5.14
C GLN A 152 -1.40 -14.18 6.09
N LEU A 153 -2.12 -13.09 5.88
CA LEU A 153 -3.36 -12.77 6.56
C LEU A 153 -4.36 -12.28 5.51
N LEU A 154 -5.56 -12.83 5.52
CA LEU A 154 -6.70 -12.39 4.71
C LEU A 154 -7.84 -11.99 5.62
N VAL A 155 -8.20 -10.73 5.62
CA VAL A 155 -9.30 -10.18 6.42
C VAL A 155 -10.61 -10.29 5.65
N HIS A 156 -11.66 -10.80 6.27
CA HIS A 156 -12.99 -10.96 5.70
C HIS A 156 -14.09 -10.52 6.68
N GLY A 157 -15.13 -9.89 6.16
CA GLY A 157 -16.24 -9.42 7.01
C GLY A 157 -17.30 -8.62 6.25
N ASN A 158 -17.27 -8.66 4.89
CA ASN A 158 -18.28 -7.96 4.09
C ASN A 158 -19.69 -8.48 4.42
N ASP A 159 -20.60 -7.57 4.76
CA ASP A 159 -21.97 -7.85 5.17
C ASP A 159 -22.09 -8.81 6.38
N ARG A 160 -21.04 -8.95 7.18
CA ARG A 160 -21.00 -9.76 8.40
C ARG A 160 -21.06 -8.87 9.64
N ASN A 161 -21.54 -9.45 10.76
CA ASN A 161 -21.62 -8.75 12.06
C ASN A 161 -20.23 -8.51 12.68
N PHE A 162 -19.23 -9.26 12.26
CA PHE A 162 -17.86 -9.18 12.76
C PHE A 162 -16.86 -9.44 11.64
N VAL A 163 -15.64 -8.98 11.87
CA VAL A 163 -14.50 -9.23 10.99
C VAL A 163 -13.77 -10.49 11.46
N SER A 164 -13.42 -11.36 10.53
CA SER A 164 -12.61 -12.56 10.74
C SER A 164 -11.37 -12.51 9.87
N ALA A 165 -10.37 -13.33 10.19
CA ALA A 165 -9.18 -13.44 9.38
C ALA A 165 -8.79 -14.90 9.16
N LEU A 166 -8.35 -15.21 7.95
CA LEU A 166 -7.63 -16.43 7.63
C LEU A 166 -6.14 -16.14 7.74
N VAL A 167 -5.44 -16.95 8.52
CA VAL A 167 -4.02 -16.76 8.82
C VAL A 167 -3.23 -17.98 8.39
N THR A 168 -2.11 -17.77 7.70
CA THR A 168 -1.11 -18.81 7.48
C THR A 168 0.16 -18.45 8.26
N LEU A 169 0.79 -19.46 8.86
CA LEU A 169 2.01 -19.26 9.63
C LEU A 169 3.23 -19.35 8.72
N ASP A 170 4.30 -18.67 9.12
CA ASP A 170 5.61 -18.80 8.49
C ASP A 170 6.26 -20.12 8.97
N PRO A 171 6.57 -21.08 8.05
CA PRO A 171 7.07 -22.39 8.42
C PRO A 171 8.41 -22.34 9.17
N GLU A 172 9.30 -21.41 8.79
CA GLU A 172 10.63 -21.28 9.41
C GLU A 172 10.53 -20.63 10.78
N ALA A 173 9.79 -19.54 10.88
CA ALA A 173 9.60 -18.80 12.14
C ALA A 173 8.87 -19.65 13.19
N ILE A 174 7.85 -20.43 12.78
CA ILE A 174 7.08 -21.24 13.73
C ILE A 174 7.89 -22.44 14.26
N VAL A 175 8.76 -23.02 13.45
CA VAL A 175 9.67 -24.10 13.90
C VAL A 175 10.64 -23.57 14.95
N GLY A 176 11.22 -22.39 14.74
CA GLY A 176 12.08 -21.74 15.72
C GLY A 176 11.35 -21.44 17.03
N TRP A 177 10.11 -20.96 16.96
CA TRP A 177 9.27 -20.73 18.13
C TRP A 177 8.93 -22.05 18.87
N ALA A 178 8.57 -23.09 18.15
CA ALA A 178 8.24 -24.40 18.72
C ALA A 178 9.44 -25.00 19.47
N ALA A 179 10.63 -24.93 18.91
CA ALA A 179 11.86 -25.37 19.58
C ALA A 179 12.10 -24.60 20.88
N ALA A 180 11.97 -23.26 20.85
CA ALA A 180 12.14 -22.42 22.03
C ALA A 180 11.07 -22.64 23.12
N ASN A 181 9.92 -23.24 22.79
CA ASN A 181 8.80 -23.49 23.70
C ASN A 181 8.60 -25.01 24.02
N GLY A 182 9.60 -25.85 23.79
CA GLY A 182 9.56 -27.26 24.16
C GLY A 182 8.60 -28.11 23.31
N MET A 183 8.29 -27.66 22.11
CA MET A 183 7.43 -28.36 21.14
C MET A 183 8.23 -28.90 19.95
N GLU A 184 9.50 -29.18 20.16
CA GLU A 184 10.40 -29.70 19.15
C GLU A 184 9.89 -31.01 18.54
N GLY A 185 9.94 -31.14 17.22
CA GLY A 185 9.48 -32.35 16.50
C GLY A 185 7.98 -32.49 16.31
N LYS A 186 7.17 -31.53 16.75
CA LYS A 186 5.74 -31.48 16.41
C LYS A 186 5.53 -30.97 14.97
N SER A 187 4.68 -31.67 14.22
CA SER A 187 4.27 -31.25 12.89
C SER A 187 3.48 -29.93 12.94
N TYR A 188 3.68 -29.09 11.93
CA TYR A 188 2.89 -27.89 11.71
C TYR A 188 1.47 -28.19 11.16
N ALA A 189 1.21 -29.41 10.68
CA ALA A 189 -0.07 -29.86 10.12
C ALA A 189 -1.01 -30.40 11.22
#